data_a04ff7a2a7e49293ee9fe97a07178136
#
_entry.id   a04ff7a2a7e49293ee9fe97a07178136
#
_cell.length_a   1.000
_cell.length_b   1.000
_cell.length_c   1.000
_cell.angle_alpha   90.00
_cell.angle_beta   90.00
_cell.angle_gamma   90.00
#
_symmetry.space_group_name_H-M   'P 1'
#
loop_
_entity.id
_entity.type
_entity.pdbx_description
1 polymer ?
#
loop_
_entity_poly.entity_id
_entity_poly.type
_entity_poly.pdbx_seq_one_letter_code
_entity_poly.pdbx_strand_id
1 'polypeptide(L)'
;MTYLPVALTIAGTDPSGGAGIMADLKSFQARNVYGMAVVTSLVAQNTRGVQLIEHVSPQMLKAQLESVFSDIKPQAVKTGMLATTEIMEIIQPYLKKLDCPYVLDPVMVATSGDTLIDTSARSYLKTNLLPLATIITPNLPEAEEIVGFSIHDPEDMQRAGRLILKEFGPQSVVIKGGHLEGGAKDFLFTKDEQFVWESPRIQTCHTHGTGCTFAAVITAELAKGKTLYQAVDKAKAFITKAIQDAPQLGHGSGPVNHTSFKD
;
A
#
# COMPACT_ATOMS: atom_id res chain seq x y z
N MET A 1 19.36 -8.56 24.01
CA MET A 1 18.00 -8.14 23.62
C MET A 1 17.90 -8.24 22.13
N THR A 2 16.91 -8.96 21.61
CA THR A 2 16.69 -9.04 20.16
C THR A 2 16.06 -7.72 19.74
N TYR A 3 16.76 -6.93 18.92
CA TYR A 3 16.22 -5.69 18.34
C TYR A 3 15.08 -6.07 17.36
N LEU A 4 13.89 -5.58 17.63
CA LEU A 4 12.72 -5.79 16.75
C LEU A 4 12.50 -4.52 15.93
N PRO A 5 12.60 -4.58 14.58
CA PRO A 5 12.30 -3.43 13.72
C PRO A 5 10.85 -2.97 13.91
N VAL A 6 10.62 -1.67 13.76
CA VAL A 6 9.32 -1.04 13.97
C VAL A 6 8.82 -0.40 12.69
N ALA A 7 7.59 -0.67 12.29
CA ALA A 7 6.92 -0.03 11.16
C ALA A 7 5.59 0.61 11.59
N LEU A 8 5.26 1.73 10.96
CA LEU A 8 4.01 2.45 11.17
C LEU A 8 3.15 2.38 9.91
N THR A 9 1.88 2.03 10.05
CA THR A 9 0.87 2.25 9.01
C THR A 9 -0.08 3.39 9.41
N ILE A 10 -0.46 4.21 8.43
CA ILE A 10 -1.43 5.30 8.55
C ILE A 10 -2.51 5.03 7.50
N ALA A 11 -3.67 4.50 7.89
CA ALA A 11 -4.71 4.08 6.96
C ALA A 11 -6.08 3.91 7.64
N GLY A 12 -7.10 3.57 6.85
CA GLY A 12 -8.41 3.16 7.34
C GLY A 12 -8.41 1.74 7.89
N THR A 13 -9.48 1.42 8.63
CA THR A 13 -9.72 0.08 9.18
C THR A 13 -10.40 -0.83 8.17
N ASP A 14 -10.36 -2.14 8.43
CA ASP A 14 -11.19 -3.15 7.79
C ASP A 14 -11.61 -4.20 8.83
N PRO A 15 -12.87 -4.17 9.32
CA PRO A 15 -13.34 -5.10 10.36
C PRO A 15 -13.35 -6.57 9.91
N SER A 16 -13.34 -6.84 8.58
CA SER A 16 -13.16 -8.20 8.07
C SER A 16 -11.72 -8.72 8.24
N GLY A 17 -10.79 -7.82 8.50
CA GLY A 17 -9.39 -8.13 8.76
C GLY A 17 -8.56 -8.42 7.53
N GLY A 18 -9.10 -8.20 6.31
CA GLY A 18 -8.44 -8.53 5.04
C GLY A 18 -7.62 -7.41 4.43
N ALA A 19 -7.93 -6.16 4.75
CA ALA A 19 -7.28 -4.96 4.20
C ALA A 19 -6.98 -3.91 5.29
N GLY A 20 -6.63 -2.69 4.87
CA GLY A 20 -6.37 -1.57 5.77
C GLY A 20 -5.32 -1.88 6.82
N ILE A 21 -5.38 -1.15 7.95
CA ILE A 21 -4.41 -1.35 9.05
C ILE A 21 -4.40 -2.80 9.58
N MET A 22 -5.52 -3.53 9.48
CA MET A 22 -5.59 -4.92 9.94
C MET A 22 -4.70 -5.85 9.10
N ALA A 23 -4.73 -5.71 7.79
CA ALA A 23 -3.84 -6.44 6.89
C ALA A 23 -2.38 -6.00 7.07
N ASP A 24 -2.16 -4.69 7.26
CA ASP A 24 -0.82 -4.13 7.45
C ASP A 24 -0.16 -4.69 8.71
N LEU A 25 -0.85 -4.66 9.85
CA LEU A 25 -0.34 -5.18 11.12
C LEU A 25 -0.09 -6.70 11.07
N LYS A 26 -0.99 -7.48 10.43
CA LYS A 26 -0.77 -8.90 10.19
C LYS A 26 0.48 -9.15 9.33
N SER A 27 0.67 -8.34 8.28
CA SER A 27 1.83 -8.44 7.40
C SER A 27 3.12 -8.08 8.13
N PHE A 28 3.12 -7.01 8.94
CA PHE A 28 4.27 -6.66 9.78
C PHE A 28 4.62 -7.78 10.75
N GLN A 29 3.62 -8.33 11.44
CA GLN A 29 3.82 -9.45 12.36
C GLN A 29 4.36 -10.70 11.64
N ALA A 30 3.82 -11.04 10.46
CA ALA A 30 4.29 -12.16 9.64
C ALA A 30 5.74 -11.97 9.15
N ARG A 31 6.21 -10.72 9.09
CA ARG A 31 7.59 -10.37 8.72
C ARG A 31 8.49 -10.10 9.92
N ASN A 32 8.06 -10.44 11.15
CA ASN A 32 8.81 -10.19 12.38
C ASN A 32 9.17 -8.71 12.59
N VAL A 33 8.22 -7.82 12.33
CA VAL A 33 8.31 -6.37 12.53
C VAL A 33 7.23 -5.95 13.52
N TYR A 34 7.58 -5.12 14.50
CA TYR A 34 6.61 -4.53 15.42
C TYR A 34 5.77 -3.49 14.67
N GLY A 35 4.47 -3.74 14.56
CA GLY A 35 3.54 -2.89 13.82
C GLY A 35 2.85 -1.89 14.72
N MET A 36 2.90 -0.61 14.34
CA MET A 36 2.08 0.46 14.90
C MET A 36 1.07 0.93 13.86
N ALA A 37 -0.05 1.50 14.30
CA ALA A 37 -1.08 2.01 13.40
C ALA A 37 -1.68 3.33 13.88
N VAL A 38 -1.86 4.27 12.92
CA VAL A 38 -2.68 5.48 13.05
C VAL A 38 -3.91 5.29 12.17
N VAL A 39 -5.09 5.42 12.77
CA VAL A 39 -6.38 5.23 12.09
C VAL A 39 -6.83 6.55 11.47
N THR A 40 -7.08 6.54 10.14
CA THR A 40 -7.64 7.70 9.41
C THR A 40 -9.14 7.65 9.29
N SER A 41 -9.71 6.44 9.18
CA SER A 41 -11.14 6.23 8.99
C SER A 41 -11.56 4.90 9.59
N LEU A 42 -12.74 4.88 10.20
CA LEU A 42 -13.43 3.66 10.57
C LEU A 42 -14.30 3.25 9.38
N VAL A 43 -14.08 2.04 8.88
CA VAL A 43 -14.80 1.52 7.70
C VAL A 43 -15.60 0.30 8.12
N ALA A 44 -16.90 0.34 7.90
CA ALA A 44 -17.77 -0.83 7.98
C ALA A 44 -17.78 -1.50 6.60
N GLN A 45 -17.06 -2.61 6.46
CA GLN A 45 -16.99 -3.37 5.22
C GLN A 45 -16.87 -4.87 5.49
N ASN A 46 -17.18 -5.65 4.46
CA ASN A 46 -17.00 -7.08 4.42
C ASN A 46 -16.59 -7.53 3.01
N THR A 47 -16.55 -8.83 2.74
CA THR A 47 -16.14 -9.38 1.43
C THR A 47 -17.05 -8.98 0.26
N ARG A 48 -18.24 -8.40 0.52
CA ARG A 48 -19.23 -7.98 -0.49
C ARG A 48 -19.17 -6.50 -0.83
N GLY A 49 -18.51 -5.66 0.01
CA GLY A 49 -18.39 -4.23 -0.25
C GLY A 49 -18.34 -3.37 1.02
N VAL A 50 -18.27 -2.06 0.80
CA VAL A 50 -18.24 -1.03 1.84
C VAL A 50 -19.66 -0.57 2.14
N GLN A 51 -20.04 -0.59 3.42
CA GLN A 51 -21.38 -0.17 3.90
C GLN A 51 -21.36 1.24 4.47
N LEU A 52 -20.29 1.63 5.17
CA LEU A 52 -20.18 2.94 5.81
C LEU A 52 -18.72 3.30 6.02
N ILE A 53 -18.40 4.58 5.85
CA ILE A 53 -17.07 5.15 6.19
C ILE A 53 -17.31 6.33 7.13
N GLU A 54 -16.61 6.34 8.26
CA GLU A 54 -16.54 7.47 9.17
C GLU A 54 -15.08 7.89 9.36
N HIS A 55 -14.76 9.14 9.04
CA HIS A 55 -13.42 9.66 9.23
C HIS A 55 -13.21 10.04 10.70
N VAL A 56 -12.02 9.72 11.23
CA VAL A 56 -11.67 10.20 12.57
C VAL A 56 -11.57 11.73 12.56
N SER A 57 -11.92 12.36 13.68
CA SER A 57 -11.84 13.82 13.74
C SER A 57 -10.39 14.31 13.53
N PRO A 58 -10.19 15.50 12.94
CA PRO A 58 -8.88 16.11 12.78
C PRO A 58 -8.07 16.17 14.08
N GLN A 59 -8.75 16.43 15.20
CA GLN A 59 -8.13 16.43 16.53
C GLN A 59 -7.62 15.04 16.91
N MET A 60 -8.44 14.00 16.70
CA MET A 60 -8.04 12.62 17.02
C MET A 60 -6.89 12.15 16.12
N LEU A 61 -6.91 12.47 14.83
CA LEU A 61 -5.82 12.12 13.91
C LEU A 61 -4.50 12.76 14.33
N LYS A 62 -4.51 14.05 14.68
CA LYS A 62 -3.32 14.75 15.22
C LYS A 62 -2.82 14.10 16.51
N ALA A 63 -3.72 13.80 17.46
CA ALA A 63 -3.35 13.19 18.72
C ALA A 63 -2.71 11.80 18.55
N GLN A 64 -3.22 10.96 17.63
CA GLN A 64 -2.62 9.67 17.31
C GLN A 64 -1.21 9.84 16.73
N LEU A 65 -1.03 10.76 15.75
CA LEU A 65 0.28 11.03 15.15
C LEU A 65 1.27 11.53 16.21
N GLU A 66 0.89 12.50 17.03
CA GLU A 66 1.74 13.03 18.11
C GLU A 66 2.14 11.93 19.10
N SER A 67 1.18 11.09 19.52
CA SER A 67 1.43 9.99 20.47
C SER A 67 2.47 9.01 19.94
N VAL A 68 2.37 8.63 18.66
CA VAL A 68 3.31 7.68 18.05
C VAL A 68 4.68 8.33 17.82
N PHE A 69 4.73 9.47 17.13
CA PHE A 69 6.00 10.08 16.73
C PHE A 69 6.81 10.69 17.90
N SER A 70 6.16 10.97 19.04
CA SER A 70 6.86 11.49 20.23
C SER A 70 7.53 10.41 21.07
N ASP A 71 7.15 9.11 20.90
CA ASP A 71 7.61 8.03 21.77
C ASP A 71 8.37 6.94 21.00
N ILE A 72 7.74 6.31 20.00
CA ILE A 72 8.32 5.19 19.27
C ILE A 72 8.62 5.59 17.82
N LYS A 73 9.92 5.75 17.52
CA LYS A 73 10.38 6.11 16.18
C LYS A 73 10.28 4.93 15.22
N PRO A 74 9.46 5.01 14.13
CA PRO A 74 9.41 3.96 13.13
C PRO A 74 10.68 3.95 12.26
N GLN A 75 11.09 2.75 11.81
CA GLN A 75 12.15 2.57 10.81
C GLN A 75 11.62 2.52 9.37
N ALA A 76 10.31 2.41 9.19
CA ALA A 76 9.62 2.64 7.92
C ALA A 76 8.17 3.02 8.19
N VAL A 77 7.59 3.84 7.29
CA VAL A 77 6.20 4.29 7.37
C VAL A 77 5.46 3.91 6.10
N LYS A 78 4.20 3.50 6.24
CA LYS A 78 3.28 3.27 5.13
C LYS A 78 2.06 4.18 5.26
N THR A 79 1.59 4.73 4.15
CA THR A 79 0.21 5.20 4.06
C THR A 79 -0.60 4.31 3.12
N GLY A 80 -1.86 4.04 3.50
CA GLY A 80 -2.85 3.39 2.65
C GLY A 80 -3.97 4.36 2.29
N MET A 81 -5.24 4.00 2.58
CA MET A 81 -6.40 4.85 2.29
C MET A 81 -6.34 6.17 3.07
N LEU A 82 -6.21 7.27 2.34
CA LEU A 82 -6.31 8.65 2.80
C LEU A 82 -7.46 9.34 2.04
N ALA A 83 -8.65 9.30 2.59
CA ALA A 83 -9.89 9.58 1.87
C ALA A 83 -10.07 11.04 1.45
N THR A 84 -9.60 12.00 2.26
CA THR A 84 -9.85 13.43 2.08
C THR A 84 -8.57 14.26 2.06
N THR A 85 -8.64 15.43 1.43
CA THR A 85 -7.55 16.42 1.46
C THR A 85 -7.17 16.81 2.88
N GLU A 86 -8.15 17.03 3.76
CA GLU A 86 -7.91 17.40 5.17
C GLU A 86 -7.06 16.35 5.91
N ILE A 87 -7.36 15.05 5.72
CA ILE A 87 -6.55 13.97 6.29
C ILE A 87 -5.10 14.06 5.80
N MET A 88 -4.91 14.28 4.49
CA MET A 88 -3.58 14.36 3.90
C MET A 88 -2.81 15.60 4.38
N GLU A 89 -3.47 16.75 4.52
CA GLU A 89 -2.88 18.00 5.05
C GLU A 89 -2.39 17.84 6.49
N ILE A 90 -3.12 17.08 7.32
CA ILE A 90 -2.73 16.79 8.70
C ILE A 90 -1.51 15.88 8.75
N ILE A 91 -1.43 14.89 7.87
CA ILE A 91 -0.37 13.86 7.86
C ILE A 91 0.92 14.39 7.22
N GLN A 92 0.81 15.21 6.18
CA GLN A 92 1.95 15.67 5.36
C GLN A 92 3.11 16.25 6.18
N PRO A 93 2.91 17.11 7.21
CA PRO A 93 4.03 17.65 8.00
C PRO A 93 4.85 16.57 8.73
N TYR A 94 4.23 15.44 9.10
CA TYR A 94 4.92 14.31 9.71
C TYR A 94 5.72 13.54 8.65
N LEU A 95 5.14 13.33 7.46
CA LEU A 95 5.83 12.66 6.36
C LEU A 95 7.05 13.44 5.86
N LYS A 96 6.96 14.77 5.80
CA LYS A 96 8.10 15.64 5.43
C LYS A 96 9.29 15.57 6.39
N LYS A 97 9.05 15.17 7.64
CA LYS A 97 10.08 15.09 8.68
C LYS A 97 10.65 13.68 8.85
N LEU A 98 10.20 12.72 8.05
CA LEU A 98 10.70 11.36 8.13
C LEU A 98 12.17 11.29 7.72
N ASP A 99 12.94 10.57 8.50
CA ASP A 99 14.31 10.16 8.21
C ASP A 99 14.42 8.64 7.91
N CYS A 100 13.29 8.02 7.61
CA CYS A 100 13.15 6.61 7.27
C CYS A 100 12.35 6.43 5.97
N PRO A 101 12.41 5.25 5.32
CA PRO A 101 11.64 4.97 4.12
C PRO A 101 10.13 5.18 4.29
N TYR A 102 9.52 5.80 3.28
CA TYR A 102 8.08 6.02 3.20
C TYR A 102 7.49 5.28 2.00
N VAL A 103 6.57 4.34 2.25
CA VAL A 103 5.82 3.56 1.27
C VAL A 103 4.42 4.15 1.13
N LEU A 104 4.06 4.61 -0.06
CA LEU A 104 2.73 5.13 -0.35
C LEU A 104 1.98 4.13 -1.24
N ASP A 105 0.93 3.50 -0.70
CA ASP A 105 -0.04 2.73 -1.48
C ASP A 105 -1.20 3.66 -1.85
N PRO A 106 -1.31 4.09 -3.13
CA PRO A 106 -2.23 5.14 -3.54
C PRO A 106 -3.65 4.60 -3.72
N VAL A 107 -4.22 4.05 -2.65
CA VAL A 107 -5.52 3.39 -2.66
C VAL A 107 -6.61 4.39 -3.06
N MET A 108 -7.23 4.18 -4.22
CA MET A 108 -8.31 5.04 -4.74
C MET A 108 -9.66 4.34 -4.78
N VAL A 109 -9.65 3.00 -4.93
CA VAL A 109 -10.86 2.18 -5.06
C VAL A 109 -10.70 0.91 -4.24
N ALA A 110 -11.75 0.49 -3.56
CA ALA A 110 -11.79 -0.81 -2.88
C ALA A 110 -11.81 -1.97 -3.89
N THR A 111 -11.44 -3.18 -3.44
CA THR A 111 -11.54 -4.39 -4.27
C THR A 111 -12.98 -4.67 -4.75
N SER A 112 -13.97 -4.18 -4.03
CA SER A 112 -15.40 -4.22 -4.40
C SER A 112 -15.81 -3.23 -5.49
N GLY A 113 -14.95 -2.26 -5.86
CA GLY A 113 -15.24 -1.19 -6.80
C GLY A 113 -15.72 0.12 -6.18
N ASP A 114 -15.88 0.17 -4.86
CA ASP A 114 -16.29 1.38 -4.15
C ASP A 114 -15.18 2.45 -4.15
N THR A 115 -15.53 3.69 -4.47
CA THR A 115 -14.59 4.82 -4.44
C THR A 115 -14.24 5.17 -2.98
N LEU A 116 -12.95 5.26 -2.68
CA LEU A 116 -12.40 5.49 -1.34
C LEU A 116 -11.74 6.85 -1.14
N ILE A 117 -11.63 7.65 -2.21
CA ILE A 117 -10.92 8.94 -2.20
C ILE A 117 -11.69 9.98 -3.00
N ASP A 118 -11.83 11.18 -2.47
CA ASP A 118 -12.45 12.32 -3.16
C ASP A 118 -11.61 12.81 -4.33
N THR A 119 -12.25 13.40 -5.35
CA THR A 119 -11.56 13.93 -6.54
C THR A 119 -10.51 14.99 -6.18
N SER A 120 -10.82 15.90 -5.25
CA SER A 120 -9.87 16.92 -4.78
C SER A 120 -8.68 16.29 -4.07
N ALA A 121 -8.90 15.22 -3.31
CA ALA A 121 -7.87 14.49 -2.60
C ALA A 121 -6.90 13.76 -3.54
N ARG A 122 -7.36 13.28 -4.72
CA ARG A 122 -6.47 12.71 -5.76
C ARG A 122 -5.44 13.71 -6.26
N SER A 123 -5.86 14.95 -6.53
CA SER A 123 -4.94 16.01 -6.96
C SER A 123 -3.94 16.34 -5.86
N TYR A 124 -4.40 16.44 -4.61
CA TYR A 124 -3.52 16.70 -3.47
C TYR A 124 -2.49 15.58 -3.27
N LEU A 125 -2.92 14.32 -3.37
CA LEU A 125 -2.04 13.15 -3.30
C LEU A 125 -0.93 13.24 -4.36
N LYS A 126 -1.31 13.50 -5.63
CA LYS A 126 -0.36 13.60 -6.74
C LYS A 126 0.69 14.68 -6.53
N THR A 127 0.30 15.85 -6.06
CA THR A 127 1.19 17.03 -5.96
C THR A 127 1.94 17.12 -4.65
N ASN A 128 1.41 16.56 -3.57
CA ASN A 128 1.91 16.80 -2.21
C ASN A 128 2.45 15.57 -1.49
N LEU A 129 1.96 14.37 -1.81
CA LEU A 129 2.40 13.15 -1.12
C LEU A 129 3.30 12.27 -1.99
N LEU A 130 3.02 12.12 -3.30
CA LEU A 130 3.88 11.32 -4.18
C LEU A 130 5.35 11.77 -4.14
N PRO A 131 5.68 13.09 -4.16
CA PRO A 131 7.07 13.53 -4.12
C PRO A 131 7.82 13.17 -2.83
N LEU A 132 7.10 12.83 -1.75
CA LEU A 132 7.70 12.47 -0.47
C LEU A 132 8.05 10.99 -0.38
N ALA A 133 7.48 10.15 -1.26
CA ALA A 133 7.56 8.71 -1.15
C ALA A 133 8.93 8.16 -1.59
N THR A 134 9.48 7.26 -0.78
CA THR A 134 10.59 6.40 -1.19
C THR A 134 10.15 5.43 -2.28
N ILE A 135 8.93 4.90 -2.14
CA ILE A 135 8.32 4.02 -3.13
C ILE A 135 6.81 4.18 -3.13
N ILE A 136 6.21 4.22 -4.31
CA ILE A 136 4.76 4.12 -4.49
C ILE A 136 4.39 2.78 -5.14
N THR A 137 3.19 2.26 -4.84
CA THR A 137 2.77 0.91 -5.25
C THR A 137 1.43 0.88 -6.00
N PRO A 138 1.23 1.68 -7.07
CA PRO A 138 -0.03 1.69 -7.79
C PRO A 138 -0.31 0.37 -8.51
N ASN A 139 -1.59 -0.04 -8.57
CA ASN A 139 -2.10 -0.96 -9.56
C ASN A 139 -2.32 -0.24 -10.90
N LEU A 140 -2.76 -0.95 -11.96
CA LEU A 140 -2.95 -0.34 -13.28
C LEU A 140 -3.97 0.81 -13.26
N PRO A 141 -5.21 0.66 -12.73
CA PRO A 141 -6.15 1.77 -12.64
C PRO A 141 -5.62 2.99 -11.87
N GLU A 142 -4.87 2.77 -10.78
CA GLU A 142 -4.25 3.82 -10.00
C GLU A 142 -3.10 4.51 -10.79
N ALA A 143 -2.30 3.74 -11.51
CA ALA A 143 -1.26 4.27 -12.38
C ALA A 143 -1.86 5.11 -13.53
N GLU A 144 -2.92 4.63 -14.19
CA GLU A 144 -3.67 5.36 -15.22
C GLU A 144 -4.21 6.70 -14.69
N GLU A 145 -4.82 6.67 -13.50
CA GLU A 145 -5.30 7.89 -12.84
C GLU A 145 -4.15 8.88 -12.56
N ILE A 146 -2.98 8.38 -12.18
CA ILE A 146 -1.81 9.24 -11.92
C ILE A 146 -1.31 9.87 -13.21
N VAL A 147 -1.12 9.07 -14.28
CA VAL A 147 -0.48 9.52 -15.51
C VAL A 147 -1.44 10.15 -16.53
N GLY A 148 -2.74 9.89 -16.43
CA GLY A 148 -3.78 10.45 -17.29
C GLY A 148 -3.93 9.76 -18.65
N PHE A 149 -3.42 8.53 -18.83
CA PHE A 149 -3.64 7.70 -20.01
C PHE A 149 -3.82 6.23 -19.67
N SER A 150 -4.48 5.47 -20.53
CA SER A 150 -4.75 4.04 -20.34
C SER A 150 -3.52 3.18 -20.57
N ILE A 151 -3.38 2.12 -19.80
CA ILE A 151 -2.25 1.17 -19.81
C ILE A 151 -2.77 -0.18 -20.31
N HIS A 152 -2.40 -0.57 -21.52
CA HIS A 152 -2.89 -1.78 -22.18
C HIS A 152 -1.86 -2.90 -22.24
N ASP A 153 -0.58 -2.58 -22.14
CA ASP A 153 0.52 -3.51 -22.34
C ASP A 153 1.75 -3.16 -21.45
N PRO A 154 2.78 -4.02 -21.44
CA PRO A 154 4.01 -3.75 -20.70
C PRO A 154 4.79 -2.50 -21.15
N GLU A 155 4.65 -2.04 -22.38
CA GLU A 155 5.30 -0.83 -22.90
C GLU A 155 4.65 0.41 -22.30
N ASP A 156 3.31 0.42 -22.23
CA ASP A 156 2.55 1.47 -21.54
C ASP A 156 2.90 1.52 -20.04
N MET A 157 3.06 0.35 -19.39
CA MET A 157 3.52 0.30 -17.99
C MET A 157 4.90 0.95 -17.82
N GLN A 158 5.83 0.68 -18.74
CA GLN A 158 7.15 1.27 -18.70
C GLN A 158 7.11 2.79 -18.91
N ARG A 159 6.27 3.24 -19.87
CA ARG A 159 6.05 4.67 -20.11
C ARG A 159 5.44 5.35 -18.88
N ALA A 160 4.44 4.73 -18.25
CA ALA A 160 3.79 5.24 -17.04
C ALA A 160 4.78 5.33 -15.87
N GLY A 161 5.57 4.28 -15.62
CA GLY A 161 6.56 4.27 -14.54
C GLY A 161 7.61 5.37 -14.68
N ARG A 162 8.15 5.57 -15.88
CA ARG A 162 9.12 6.66 -16.15
C ARG A 162 8.47 8.04 -16.01
N LEU A 163 7.23 8.21 -16.46
CA LEU A 163 6.49 9.46 -16.33
C LEU A 163 6.23 9.78 -14.85
N ILE A 164 5.82 8.78 -14.06
CA ILE A 164 5.57 8.95 -12.63
C ILE A 164 6.84 9.43 -11.91
N LEU A 165 7.97 8.79 -12.15
CA LEU A 165 9.25 9.22 -11.55
C LEU A 165 9.62 10.66 -11.92
N LYS A 166 9.45 11.01 -13.20
CA LYS A 166 9.88 12.31 -13.73
C LYS A 166 8.99 13.47 -13.31
N GLU A 167 7.68 13.29 -13.40
CA GLU A 167 6.72 14.38 -13.25
C GLU A 167 6.14 14.50 -11.84
N PHE A 168 6.06 13.38 -11.10
CA PHE A 168 5.47 13.34 -9.76
C PHE A 168 6.48 13.15 -8.63
N GLY A 169 7.73 12.82 -8.96
CA GLY A 169 8.89 12.91 -8.08
C GLY A 169 9.08 11.88 -6.97
N PRO A 170 8.38 10.71 -6.89
CA PRO A 170 8.76 9.68 -5.93
C PRO A 170 10.14 9.13 -6.28
N GLN A 171 10.86 8.56 -5.30
CA GLN A 171 12.18 7.99 -5.56
C GLN A 171 12.12 6.70 -6.36
N SER A 172 11.02 5.94 -6.23
CA SER A 172 10.76 4.73 -7.00
C SER A 172 9.26 4.44 -7.13
N VAL A 173 8.89 3.60 -8.09
CA VAL A 173 7.50 3.15 -8.30
C VAL A 173 7.45 1.68 -8.66
N VAL A 174 6.56 0.93 -8.02
CA VAL A 174 6.16 -0.41 -8.48
C VAL A 174 4.77 -0.34 -9.11
N ILE A 175 4.67 -0.59 -10.40
CA ILE A 175 3.37 -0.75 -11.08
C ILE A 175 3.02 -2.24 -11.07
N LYS A 176 1.87 -2.57 -10.45
CA LYS A 176 1.35 -3.93 -10.31
C LYS A 176 0.51 -4.30 -11.54
N GLY A 177 1.00 -5.21 -12.39
CA GLY A 177 0.37 -5.58 -13.66
C GLY A 177 -0.59 -6.77 -13.61
N GLY A 178 -1.07 -7.15 -12.43
CA GLY A 178 -1.99 -8.30 -12.27
C GLY A 178 -3.31 -8.22 -13.04
N HIS A 179 -3.65 -7.08 -13.67
CA HIS A 179 -4.85 -6.87 -14.46
C HIS A 179 -4.62 -7.01 -15.97
N LEU A 180 -3.36 -7.09 -16.46
CA LEU A 180 -3.09 -7.31 -17.88
C LEU A 180 -3.43 -8.74 -18.32
N GLU A 181 -3.77 -8.93 -19.58
CA GLU A 181 -3.90 -10.26 -20.18
C GLU A 181 -2.53 -10.97 -20.23
N GLY A 182 -2.50 -12.26 -19.93
CA GLY A 182 -1.27 -13.05 -19.82
C GLY A 182 -0.77 -13.22 -18.39
N GLY A 183 0.53 -13.21 -18.15
CA GLY A 183 1.13 -13.33 -16.81
C GLY A 183 1.06 -12.03 -16.02
N ALA A 184 1.02 -12.12 -14.70
CA ALA A 184 1.08 -10.95 -13.82
C ALA A 184 2.52 -10.41 -13.79
N LYS A 185 2.77 -9.32 -14.53
CA LYS A 185 4.07 -8.63 -14.57
C LYS A 185 4.03 -7.38 -13.71
N ASP A 186 4.90 -7.32 -12.72
CA ASP A 186 5.09 -6.13 -11.90
C ASP A 186 6.45 -5.51 -12.24
N PHE A 187 6.48 -4.18 -12.39
CA PHE A 187 7.68 -3.44 -12.75
C PHE A 187 8.07 -2.50 -11.63
N LEU A 188 9.30 -2.61 -11.13
CA LEU A 188 9.93 -1.61 -10.27
C LEU A 188 10.78 -0.68 -11.13
N PHE A 189 10.57 0.60 -10.99
CA PHE A 189 11.38 1.66 -11.59
C PHE A 189 12.04 2.47 -10.48
N THR A 190 13.34 2.65 -10.59
CA THR A 190 14.14 3.62 -9.84
C THR A 190 14.68 4.65 -10.82
N LYS A 191 15.44 5.63 -10.33
CA LYS A 191 16.08 6.62 -11.19
C LYS A 191 16.99 5.98 -12.24
N ASP A 192 17.72 4.92 -11.82
CA ASP A 192 18.82 4.35 -12.61
C ASP A 192 18.52 2.94 -13.14
N GLU A 193 17.54 2.23 -12.55
CA GLU A 193 17.31 0.81 -12.81
C GLU A 193 15.84 0.49 -13.02
N GLN A 194 15.59 -0.60 -13.71
CA GLN A 194 14.27 -1.20 -13.88
C GLN A 194 14.37 -2.71 -13.61
N PHE A 195 13.42 -3.23 -12.82
CA PHE A 195 13.30 -4.66 -12.54
C PHE A 195 11.89 -5.13 -12.90
N VAL A 196 11.77 -6.40 -13.25
CA VAL A 196 10.48 -7.03 -13.59
C VAL A 196 10.34 -8.35 -12.86
N TRP A 197 9.16 -8.58 -12.30
CA TRP A 197 8.74 -9.88 -11.77
C TRP A 197 7.58 -10.39 -12.59
N GLU A 198 7.67 -11.62 -13.03
CA GLU A 198 6.61 -12.33 -13.73
C GLU A 198 6.17 -13.53 -12.90
N SER A 199 4.87 -13.71 -12.77
CA SER A 199 4.28 -14.86 -12.10
C SER A 199 3.06 -15.35 -12.85
N PRO A 200 2.76 -16.66 -12.81
CA PRO A 200 1.50 -17.17 -13.34
C PRO A 200 0.32 -16.48 -12.65
N ARG A 201 -0.73 -16.21 -13.42
CA ARG A 201 -1.98 -15.67 -12.88
C ARG A 201 -2.69 -16.74 -12.04
N ILE A 202 -2.97 -16.42 -10.79
CA ILE A 202 -3.76 -17.29 -9.91
C ILE A 202 -5.23 -16.98 -10.14
N GLN A 203 -5.98 -17.99 -10.59
CA GLN A 203 -7.42 -17.88 -10.82
C GLN A 203 -8.16 -17.96 -9.49
N THR A 204 -8.54 -16.83 -8.91
CA THR A 204 -9.27 -16.75 -7.64
C THR A 204 -10.04 -15.44 -7.54
N CYS A 205 -11.16 -15.45 -6.80
CA CYS A 205 -11.86 -14.24 -6.37
C CYS A 205 -11.37 -13.73 -5.00
N HIS A 206 -10.51 -14.47 -4.31
CA HIS A 206 -10.03 -14.15 -2.98
C HIS A 206 -8.77 -13.27 -3.06
N THR A 207 -8.98 -12.00 -3.42
CA THR A 207 -7.90 -11.01 -3.65
C THR A 207 -8.01 -9.78 -2.76
N HIS A 208 -8.95 -9.79 -1.80
CA HIS A 208 -9.14 -8.65 -0.89
C HIS A 208 -7.90 -8.41 -0.03
N GLY A 209 -7.43 -7.17 -0.04
CA GLY A 209 -6.24 -6.73 0.68
C GLY A 209 -4.90 -7.06 0.03
N THR A 210 -4.87 -7.57 -1.20
CA THR A 210 -3.64 -7.85 -1.95
C THR A 210 -2.72 -6.61 -1.99
N GLY A 211 -3.25 -5.43 -2.35
CA GLY A 211 -2.47 -4.18 -2.41
C GLY A 211 -1.90 -3.78 -1.06
N CYS A 212 -2.76 -3.71 -0.04
CA CYS A 212 -2.34 -3.36 1.33
C CYS A 212 -1.25 -4.32 1.85
N THR A 213 -1.45 -5.63 1.65
CA THR A 213 -0.48 -6.66 2.07
C THR A 213 0.86 -6.49 1.35
N PHE A 214 0.85 -6.28 0.04
CA PHE A 214 2.06 -6.07 -0.76
C PHE A 214 2.86 -4.85 -0.26
N ALA A 215 2.20 -3.70 -0.12
CA ALA A 215 2.83 -2.47 0.37
C ALA A 215 3.31 -2.62 1.83
N ALA A 216 2.56 -3.32 2.68
CA ALA A 216 2.95 -3.57 4.07
C ALA A 216 4.20 -4.47 4.16
N VAL A 217 4.30 -5.52 3.34
CA VAL A 217 5.51 -6.35 3.30
C VAL A 217 6.73 -5.55 2.83
N ILE A 218 6.58 -4.70 1.79
CA ILE A 218 7.67 -3.78 1.38
C ILE A 218 8.10 -2.92 2.57
N THR A 219 7.13 -2.33 3.29
CA THR A 219 7.41 -1.48 4.46
C THR A 219 8.16 -2.25 5.55
N ALA A 220 7.72 -3.48 5.84
CA ALA A 220 8.38 -4.33 6.83
C ALA A 220 9.83 -4.67 6.43
N GLU A 221 10.08 -4.99 5.18
CA GLU A 221 11.44 -5.31 4.71
C GLU A 221 12.34 -4.07 4.69
N LEU A 222 11.81 -2.89 4.33
CA LEU A 222 12.55 -1.63 4.43
C LEU A 222 12.85 -1.26 5.90
N ALA A 223 11.93 -1.52 6.84
CA ALA A 223 12.19 -1.33 8.27
C ALA A 223 13.32 -2.21 8.79
N LYS A 224 13.57 -3.37 8.18
CA LYS A 224 14.72 -4.25 8.45
C LYS A 224 16.02 -3.80 7.76
N GLY A 225 16.01 -2.67 7.03
CA GLY A 225 17.16 -2.18 6.27
C GLY A 225 17.46 -2.93 4.96
N LYS A 226 16.48 -3.64 4.40
CA LYS A 226 16.62 -4.27 3.08
C LYS A 226 16.62 -3.22 1.97
N THR A 227 17.26 -3.55 0.83
CA THR A 227 17.21 -2.71 -0.37
C THR A 227 15.79 -2.70 -0.97
N LEU A 228 15.48 -1.71 -1.82
CA LEU A 228 14.20 -1.65 -2.54
C LEU A 228 13.93 -2.94 -3.33
N TYR A 229 14.91 -3.41 -4.08
CA TYR A 229 14.79 -4.67 -4.83
C TYR A 229 14.44 -5.84 -3.91
N GLN A 230 15.19 -6.03 -2.81
CA GLN A 230 14.95 -7.12 -1.85
C GLN A 230 13.55 -7.02 -1.19
N ALA A 231 13.11 -5.80 -0.89
CA ALA A 231 11.81 -5.57 -0.28
C ALA A 231 10.66 -5.92 -1.25
N VAL A 232 10.75 -5.49 -2.51
CA VAL A 232 9.76 -5.80 -3.54
C VAL A 232 9.77 -7.28 -3.90
N ASP A 233 10.96 -7.90 -4.04
CA ASP A 233 11.10 -9.33 -4.31
C ASP A 233 10.43 -10.18 -3.22
N LYS A 234 10.70 -9.86 -1.96
CA LYS A 234 10.07 -10.53 -0.82
C LYS A 234 8.55 -10.31 -0.80
N ALA A 235 8.09 -9.08 -1.08
CA ALA A 235 6.66 -8.77 -1.15
C ALA A 235 5.96 -9.54 -2.27
N LYS A 236 6.60 -9.68 -3.43
CA LYS A 236 6.07 -10.48 -4.55
C LYS A 236 5.94 -11.95 -4.19
N ALA A 237 6.97 -12.54 -3.59
CA ALA A 237 6.91 -13.92 -3.12
C ALA A 237 5.83 -14.13 -2.05
N PHE A 238 5.76 -13.21 -1.08
CA PHE A 238 4.76 -13.24 0.00
C PHE A 238 3.34 -13.19 -0.56
N ILE A 239 3.03 -12.18 -1.39
CA ILE A 239 1.66 -11.99 -1.88
C ILE A 239 1.22 -13.13 -2.80
N THR A 240 2.12 -13.66 -3.62
CA THR A 240 1.83 -14.81 -4.48
C THR A 240 1.40 -16.00 -3.63
N LYS A 241 2.14 -16.31 -2.58
CA LYS A 241 1.81 -17.41 -1.65
C LYS A 241 0.52 -17.11 -0.87
N ALA A 242 0.33 -15.88 -0.40
CA ALA A 242 -0.87 -15.47 0.34
C ALA A 242 -2.15 -15.58 -0.49
N ILE A 243 -2.09 -15.33 -1.80
CA ILE A 243 -3.21 -15.53 -2.74
C ILE A 243 -3.45 -17.02 -2.97
N GLN A 244 -2.39 -17.82 -3.20
CA GLN A 244 -2.51 -19.28 -3.41
C GLN A 244 -3.19 -19.98 -2.24
N ASP A 245 -2.85 -19.58 -1.02
CA ASP A 245 -3.34 -20.17 0.21
C ASP A 245 -4.52 -19.38 0.82
N ALA A 246 -5.24 -18.59 0.02
CA ALA A 246 -6.37 -17.79 0.51
C ALA A 246 -7.38 -18.67 1.27
N PRO A 247 -7.85 -18.23 2.46
CA PRO A 247 -8.65 -19.10 3.35
C PRO A 247 -10.10 -19.27 2.90
N GLN A 248 -10.48 -18.71 1.75
CA GLN A 248 -11.82 -18.79 1.14
C GLN A 248 -12.95 -18.32 2.06
N LEU A 249 -12.72 -17.27 2.84
CA LEU A 249 -13.68 -16.70 3.78
C LEU A 249 -14.63 -15.72 3.11
N GLY A 250 -15.88 -15.69 3.56
CA GLY A 250 -16.91 -14.77 3.10
C GLY A 250 -17.61 -15.24 1.80
N HIS A 251 -18.49 -14.37 1.29
CA HIS A 251 -19.35 -14.69 0.13
C HIS A 251 -19.08 -13.78 -1.07
N GLY A 252 -18.05 -12.94 -1.01
CA GLY A 252 -17.58 -12.04 -2.05
C GLY A 252 -16.09 -12.21 -2.29
N SER A 253 -15.36 -11.10 -2.50
CA SER A 253 -13.91 -11.11 -2.60
C SER A 253 -13.30 -11.39 -1.23
N GLY A 254 -12.92 -12.65 -0.98
CA GLY A 254 -12.32 -13.06 0.30
C GLY A 254 -10.90 -12.56 0.50
N PRO A 255 -10.40 -12.54 1.76
CA PRO A 255 -9.06 -12.05 2.07
C PRO A 255 -7.97 -13.03 1.63
N VAL A 256 -6.77 -12.48 1.42
CA VAL A 256 -5.53 -13.28 1.27
C VAL A 256 -5.09 -13.86 2.61
N ASN A 257 -4.21 -14.85 2.60
CA ASN A 257 -3.70 -15.50 3.82
C ASN A 257 -2.37 -14.85 4.27
N HIS A 258 -2.44 -14.01 5.30
CA HIS A 258 -1.27 -13.33 5.84
C HIS A 258 -0.30 -14.25 6.63
N THR A 259 -0.68 -15.52 6.90
CA THR A 259 0.13 -16.47 7.69
C THR A 259 0.77 -17.57 6.85
N SER A 260 0.51 -17.60 5.55
CA SER A 260 0.96 -18.70 4.67
C SER A 260 2.45 -18.64 4.32
N PHE A 261 3.07 -17.48 4.41
CA PHE A 261 4.48 -17.28 4.06
C PHE A 261 5.35 -17.35 5.32
N LYS A 262 6.19 -18.37 5.39
CA LYS A 262 7.23 -18.54 6.41
C LYS A 262 8.59 -18.47 5.72
N ASP A 263 9.54 -17.72 6.30
CA ASP A 263 10.93 -17.72 5.84
C ASP A 263 11.60 -19.06 6.10
#